data_da63f3e595f04a36adb48791c1bd28e2
#
_entry.id   da63f3e595f04a36adb48791c1bd28e2
#
_cell.length_a   1.000
_cell.length_b   1.000
_cell.length_c   1.000
_cell.angle_alpha   90.00
_cell.angle_beta   90.00
_cell.angle_gamma   90.00
#
_symmetry.space_group_name_H-M   'P 1'
#
loop_
_entity.id
_entity.type
_entity.pdbx_description
1 polymer ?
#
loop_
_entity_poly.entity_id
_entity_poly.type
_entity_poly.pdbx_seq_one_letter_code
_entity_poly.pdbx_strand_id
1 'polypeptide(L)'
;MEEFYAITVFFNPAGFKSLLNNYFVFAEQLKRQNVKLITIECAFNEGEYYIPEGENVYRLKSNSVMWQKERLINYGVSKLPPECKYYAWIDCDVIFHDENWMNLAVEKLQTADVIQLFKKVYYMPQGMAKYDGTKVPFMQSVAWQYRIHKNWLARRKNGDLSFSVPGFAWACRRELFDNINGENGIYDKNIIGSGDTFLVDCFLNSWDIHGFSSKFNDNMKEDLMNWRSGIQAKNPVLDYIPVDISHLWHGSLKNRKYMDRHDVILKYNYNPKEDIKLENNVYEWSSNKEDMHNDIRQYFFDRKEDA
;
A
#
# COMPACT_ATOMS: atom_id res chain seq x y z
N MET A 1 3.78 24.49 -6.29
CA MET A 1 3.37 23.11 -6.00
C MET A 1 3.26 22.83 -4.50
N GLU A 2 2.61 23.72 -3.77
CA GLU A 2 2.39 23.56 -2.32
C GLU A 2 1.27 22.59 -1.97
N GLU A 3 0.55 22.09 -2.97
CA GLU A 3 -0.71 21.37 -2.82
C GLU A 3 -0.57 19.83 -2.91
N PHE A 4 0.62 19.29 -3.22
CA PHE A 4 0.85 17.85 -3.39
C PHE A 4 1.93 17.33 -2.44
N TYR A 5 1.64 16.24 -1.74
CA TYR A 5 2.55 15.55 -0.83
C TYR A 5 2.60 14.05 -1.13
N ALA A 6 3.76 13.45 -0.95
CA ALA A 6 3.91 11.99 -0.94
C ALA A 6 4.02 11.48 0.50
N ILE A 7 3.38 10.38 0.79
CA ILE A 7 3.47 9.66 2.06
C ILE A 7 4.11 8.31 1.77
N THR A 8 5.13 7.95 2.52
CA THR A 8 5.67 6.60 2.55
C THR A 8 5.68 6.07 3.96
N VAL A 9 5.64 4.76 4.08
CA VAL A 9 5.69 4.10 5.38
C VAL A 9 6.84 3.11 5.42
N PHE A 10 7.49 3.01 6.56
CA PHE A 10 8.59 2.08 6.78
C PHE A 10 8.37 1.31 8.07
N PHE A 11 8.38 -0.01 7.98
CA PHE A 11 8.39 -0.91 9.13
C PHE A 11 9.12 -2.19 8.76
N ASN A 12 10.02 -2.61 9.62
CA ASN A 12 10.96 -3.70 9.33
C ASN A 12 11.22 -4.55 10.59
N PRO A 13 10.23 -5.32 11.06
CA PRO A 13 10.37 -6.07 12.31
C PRO A 13 11.43 -7.19 12.25
N ALA A 14 11.82 -7.62 11.05
CA ALA A 14 12.84 -8.65 10.86
C ALA A 14 14.25 -8.09 10.61
N GLY A 15 14.40 -6.76 10.49
CA GLY A 15 15.71 -6.11 10.36
C GLY A 15 16.39 -6.31 9.00
N PHE A 16 15.65 -6.51 7.91
CA PHE A 16 16.21 -6.70 6.55
C PHE A 16 16.91 -5.43 6.04
N LYS A 17 18.12 -5.58 5.55
CA LYS A 17 18.93 -4.47 5.03
C LYS A 17 18.46 -3.97 3.68
N SER A 18 17.94 -4.85 2.83
CA SER A 18 17.42 -4.49 1.51
C SER A 18 16.31 -3.46 1.59
N LEU A 19 15.38 -3.61 2.54
CA LEU A 19 14.29 -2.65 2.74
C LEU A 19 14.82 -1.25 3.09
N LEU A 20 15.78 -1.17 4.01
CA LEU A 20 16.37 0.10 4.42
C LEU A 20 17.14 0.76 3.28
N ASN A 21 17.94 -0.03 2.53
CA ASN A 21 18.68 0.48 1.38
C ASN A 21 17.72 1.00 0.30
N ASN A 22 16.64 0.28 0.02
CA ASN A 22 15.62 0.70 -0.95
C ASN A 22 14.96 2.01 -0.53
N TYR A 23 14.61 2.15 0.76
CA TYR A 23 14.08 3.40 1.28
C TYR A 23 15.00 4.59 0.98
N PHE A 24 16.31 4.47 1.22
CA PHE A 24 17.23 5.57 0.96
C PHE A 24 17.35 5.92 -0.52
N VAL A 25 17.36 4.92 -1.41
CA VAL A 25 17.36 5.16 -2.87
C VAL A 25 16.07 5.86 -3.31
N PHE A 26 14.93 5.42 -2.81
CA PHE A 26 13.62 6.03 -3.07
C PHE A 26 13.56 7.48 -2.55
N ALA A 27 13.89 7.71 -1.29
CA ALA A 27 13.81 9.03 -0.65
C ALA A 27 14.75 10.04 -1.34
N GLU A 28 15.95 9.61 -1.74
CA GLU A 28 16.89 10.45 -2.48
C GLU A 28 16.37 10.81 -3.87
N GLN A 29 15.67 9.91 -4.57
CA GLN A 29 15.01 10.25 -5.83
C GLN A 29 13.96 11.34 -5.63
N LEU A 30 13.04 11.17 -4.68
CA LEU A 30 11.97 12.14 -4.42
C LEU A 30 12.53 13.50 -3.99
N LYS A 31 13.60 13.51 -3.18
CA LYS A 31 14.30 14.72 -2.79
C LYS A 31 14.86 15.49 -4.00
N ARG A 32 15.53 14.79 -4.94
CA ARG A 32 16.05 15.40 -6.18
C ARG A 32 14.93 15.97 -7.06
N GLN A 33 13.77 15.36 -7.03
CA GLN A 33 12.57 15.80 -7.76
C GLN A 33 11.77 16.89 -7.01
N ASN A 34 12.25 17.37 -5.86
CA ASN A 34 11.58 18.36 -5.01
C ASN A 34 10.17 17.94 -4.57
N VAL A 35 9.94 16.63 -4.39
CA VAL A 35 8.68 16.11 -3.86
C VAL A 35 8.67 16.24 -2.33
N LYS A 36 7.62 16.83 -1.78
CA LYS A 36 7.41 16.90 -0.34
C LYS A 36 7.04 15.52 0.19
N LEU A 37 8.01 14.84 0.82
CA LEU A 37 7.84 13.49 1.34
C LEU A 37 7.59 13.52 2.85
N ILE A 38 6.50 12.88 3.28
CA ILE A 38 6.25 12.51 4.67
C ILE A 38 6.58 11.03 4.84
N THR A 39 7.44 10.72 5.77
CA THR A 39 7.81 9.35 6.13
C THR A 39 7.26 8.99 7.49
N ILE A 40 6.54 7.88 7.57
CA ILE A 40 6.06 7.32 8.83
C ILE A 40 6.83 6.03 9.11
N GLU A 41 7.65 6.03 10.13
CA GLU A 41 8.38 4.86 10.57
C GLU A 41 7.72 4.24 11.80
N CYS A 42 7.51 2.92 11.77
CA CYS A 42 7.05 2.15 12.91
C CYS A 42 8.10 1.15 13.37
N ALA A 43 8.65 1.34 14.55
CA ALA A 43 9.49 0.36 15.22
C ALA A 43 8.62 -0.62 16.02
N PHE A 44 9.13 -1.86 16.21
CA PHE A 44 8.42 -2.90 16.96
C PHE A 44 9.17 -3.30 18.23
N ASN A 45 8.44 -3.47 19.33
CA ASN A 45 8.97 -3.85 20.63
C ASN A 45 10.12 -2.90 21.06
N GLU A 46 11.25 -3.46 21.47
CA GLU A 46 12.46 -2.71 21.82
C GLU A 46 13.33 -2.33 20.61
N GLY A 47 12.84 -2.57 19.39
CA GLY A 47 13.57 -2.22 18.17
C GLY A 47 13.85 -0.72 18.03
N GLU A 48 14.95 -0.42 17.38
CA GLU A 48 15.38 0.94 17.09
C GLU A 48 14.73 1.47 15.80
N TYR A 49 14.76 2.79 15.64
CA TYR A 49 14.40 3.43 14.39
C TYR A 49 15.61 3.40 13.43
N TYR A 50 15.33 3.08 12.18
CA TYR A 50 16.34 2.99 11.12
C TYR A 50 16.52 4.27 10.33
N ILE A 51 15.43 5.06 10.22
CA ILE A 51 15.42 6.29 9.41
C ILE A 51 15.89 7.45 10.28
N PRO A 52 16.88 8.25 9.81
CA PRO A 52 17.33 9.44 10.54
C PRO A 52 16.19 10.42 10.82
N GLU A 53 16.27 11.13 11.94
CA GLU A 53 15.33 12.20 12.26
C GLU A 53 15.32 13.29 11.19
N GLY A 54 14.14 13.85 10.95
CA GLY A 54 13.94 14.93 9.98
C GLY A 54 12.58 15.60 10.19
N GLU A 55 12.40 16.77 9.61
CA GLU A 55 11.20 17.59 9.77
C GLU A 55 9.91 16.82 9.41
N ASN A 56 9.96 15.97 8.37
CA ASN A 56 8.82 15.22 7.87
C ASN A 56 8.94 13.71 8.15
N VAL A 57 9.75 13.32 9.14
CA VAL A 57 9.88 11.93 9.60
C VAL A 57 9.15 11.80 10.94
N TYR A 58 8.10 11.00 10.94
CA TYR A 58 7.29 10.73 12.14
C TYR A 58 7.52 9.30 12.60
N ARG A 59 7.81 9.14 13.88
CA ARG A 59 8.17 7.87 14.49
C ARG A 59 7.07 7.36 15.40
N LEU A 60 6.65 6.12 15.18
CA LEU A 60 5.67 5.40 16.00
C LEU A 60 6.30 4.11 16.52
N LYS A 61 5.74 3.56 17.59
CA LYS A 61 6.19 2.31 18.16
C LYS A 61 4.98 1.41 18.46
N SER A 62 5.08 0.14 18.10
CA SER A 62 4.08 -0.89 18.41
C SER A 62 4.74 -2.07 19.12
N ASN A 63 4.07 -2.63 20.11
CA ASN A 63 4.48 -3.88 20.76
C ASN A 63 3.96 -5.11 20.02
N SER A 64 3.12 -4.92 19.00
CA SER A 64 2.43 -5.96 18.26
C SER A 64 2.92 -6.03 16.83
N VAL A 65 3.68 -7.08 16.49
CA VAL A 65 4.15 -7.28 15.11
C VAL A 65 2.98 -7.73 14.24
N MET A 66 2.49 -6.81 13.42
CA MET A 66 1.46 -7.04 12.41
C MET A 66 1.63 -6.08 11.23
N TRP A 67 0.87 -6.27 10.18
CA TRP A 67 0.88 -5.35 9.04
C TRP A 67 0.25 -4.02 9.44
N GLN A 68 1.01 -2.92 9.30
CA GLN A 68 0.60 -1.57 9.73
C GLN A 68 0.50 -0.57 8.56
N LYS A 69 0.79 -0.99 7.31
CA LYS A 69 0.94 -0.06 6.17
C LYS A 69 -0.18 0.95 6.09
N GLU A 70 -1.41 0.49 5.99
CA GLU A 70 -2.58 1.34 5.77
C GLU A 70 -2.84 2.25 6.98
N ARG A 71 -2.64 1.74 8.20
CA ARG A 71 -2.73 2.54 9.42
C ARG A 71 -1.71 3.68 9.45
N LEU A 72 -0.47 3.39 9.08
CA LEU A 72 0.61 4.37 9.02
C LEU A 72 0.37 5.41 7.91
N ILE A 73 -0.22 5.01 6.77
CA ILE A 73 -0.66 5.94 5.72
C ILE A 73 -1.73 6.89 6.29
N ASN A 74 -2.76 6.37 6.96
CA ASN A 74 -3.81 7.18 7.59
C ASN A 74 -3.23 8.16 8.63
N TYR A 75 -2.24 7.74 9.40
CA TYR A 75 -1.51 8.64 10.31
C TYR A 75 -0.74 9.71 9.52
N GLY A 76 -0.08 9.35 8.42
CA GLY A 76 0.61 10.29 7.53
C GLY A 76 -0.34 11.33 6.95
N VAL A 77 -1.55 10.95 6.56
CA VAL A 77 -2.60 11.88 6.09
C VAL A 77 -2.95 12.91 7.16
N SER A 78 -2.95 12.53 8.44
CA SER A 78 -3.20 13.46 9.55
C SER A 78 -2.09 14.51 9.74
N LYS A 79 -0.91 14.31 9.13
CA LYS A 79 0.25 15.24 9.16
C LYS A 79 0.30 16.17 7.96
N LEU A 80 -0.59 15.98 7.00
CA LEU A 80 -0.68 16.85 5.83
C LEU A 80 -1.13 18.26 6.24
N PRO A 81 -0.49 19.32 5.73
CA PRO A 81 -0.92 20.68 6.03
C PRO A 81 -2.29 20.97 5.40
N PRO A 82 -3.00 21.99 5.92
CA PRO A 82 -4.37 22.32 5.47
C PRO A 82 -4.47 22.62 3.97
N GLU A 83 -3.44 23.21 3.37
CA GLU A 83 -3.37 23.57 1.95
C GLU A 83 -3.14 22.39 1.02
N CYS A 84 -2.83 21.19 1.54
CA CYS A 84 -2.66 19.98 0.74
C CYS A 84 -3.98 19.57 0.09
N LYS A 85 -4.04 19.55 -1.23
CA LYS A 85 -5.22 19.13 -2.00
C LYS A 85 -5.11 17.70 -2.51
N TYR A 86 -3.89 17.26 -2.77
CA TYR A 86 -3.60 15.95 -3.34
C TYR A 86 -2.50 15.28 -2.55
N TYR A 87 -2.64 14.00 -2.30
CA TYR A 87 -1.54 13.23 -1.73
C TYR A 87 -1.36 11.89 -2.42
N ALA A 88 -0.13 11.42 -2.41
CA ALA A 88 0.24 10.08 -2.86
C ALA A 88 0.59 9.21 -1.66
N TRP A 89 0.36 7.89 -1.77
CA TRP A 89 1.02 6.88 -0.94
C TRP A 89 1.82 5.97 -1.84
N ILE A 90 3.10 5.84 -1.53
CA ILE A 90 4.09 5.20 -2.39
C ILE A 90 4.92 4.23 -1.56
N ASP A 91 5.08 3.00 -2.05
CA ASP A 91 5.95 2.03 -1.42
C ASP A 91 7.41 2.51 -1.51
N CYS A 92 8.17 2.34 -0.42
CA CYS A 92 9.52 2.90 -0.27
C CYS A 92 10.61 2.19 -1.08
N ASP A 93 10.22 1.44 -2.09
CA ASP A 93 11.06 0.71 -3.04
C ASP A 93 10.69 0.99 -4.51
N VAL A 94 9.93 2.06 -4.76
CA VAL A 94 9.47 2.49 -6.09
C VAL A 94 10.37 3.59 -6.64
N ILE A 95 10.79 3.44 -7.90
CA ILE A 95 11.59 4.44 -8.64
C ILE A 95 10.82 4.85 -9.90
N PHE A 96 10.48 6.12 -10.01
CA PHE A 96 9.82 6.68 -11.20
C PHE A 96 10.82 6.89 -12.34
N HIS A 97 10.47 6.49 -13.57
CA HIS A 97 11.32 6.69 -14.74
C HIS A 97 11.17 8.10 -15.34
N ASP A 98 10.07 8.77 -15.07
CA ASP A 98 9.80 10.13 -15.55
C ASP A 98 9.85 11.11 -14.36
N GLU A 99 10.74 12.10 -14.42
CA GLU A 99 10.88 13.11 -13.38
C GLU A 99 9.65 14.06 -13.28
N ASN A 100 8.84 14.11 -14.33
CA ASN A 100 7.63 14.94 -14.38
C ASN A 100 6.38 14.24 -13.81
N TRP A 101 6.51 13.03 -13.24
CA TRP A 101 5.38 12.23 -12.77
C TRP A 101 4.43 12.98 -11.83
N MET A 102 4.95 13.83 -10.97
CA MET A 102 4.16 14.59 -10.00
C MET A 102 3.25 15.63 -10.69
N ASN A 103 3.76 16.34 -11.71
CA ASN A 103 2.93 17.28 -12.49
C ASN A 103 1.84 16.54 -13.27
N LEU A 104 2.17 15.40 -13.87
CA LEU A 104 1.20 14.54 -14.54
C LEU A 104 0.12 14.03 -13.57
N ALA A 105 0.50 13.71 -12.33
CA ALA A 105 -0.44 13.31 -11.30
C ALA A 105 -1.40 14.44 -10.91
N VAL A 106 -0.87 15.64 -10.66
CA VAL A 106 -1.68 16.83 -10.33
C VAL A 106 -2.63 17.18 -11.47
N GLU A 107 -2.18 17.17 -12.72
CA GLU A 107 -3.03 17.38 -13.90
C GLU A 107 -4.15 16.34 -13.99
N LYS A 108 -3.81 15.07 -13.83
CA LYS A 108 -4.79 13.98 -13.89
C LYS A 108 -5.83 14.07 -12.78
N LEU A 109 -5.43 14.44 -11.57
CA LEU A 109 -6.32 14.63 -10.41
C LEU A 109 -7.28 15.84 -10.54
N GLN A 110 -7.14 16.68 -11.57
CA GLN A 110 -8.17 17.67 -11.88
C GLN A 110 -9.48 17.02 -12.35
N THR A 111 -9.41 15.81 -12.93
CA THR A 111 -10.55 15.10 -13.53
C THR A 111 -10.80 13.71 -12.96
N ALA A 112 -9.87 13.18 -12.16
CA ALA A 112 -10.01 11.92 -11.47
C ALA A 112 -9.96 12.14 -9.95
N ASP A 113 -10.54 11.23 -9.17
CA ASP A 113 -10.53 11.28 -7.71
C ASP A 113 -9.36 10.48 -7.14
N VAL A 114 -8.97 9.40 -7.83
CA VAL A 114 -7.88 8.52 -7.48
C VAL A 114 -7.16 8.02 -8.72
N ILE A 115 -5.84 7.93 -8.65
CA ILE A 115 -5.01 7.48 -9.78
C ILE A 115 -3.93 6.52 -9.30
N GLN A 116 -3.64 5.51 -10.14
CA GLN A 116 -2.42 4.73 -9.99
C GLN A 116 -1.28 5.44 -10.72
N LEU A 117 -0.15 5.66 -10.03
CA LEU A 117 0.92 6.54 -10.50
C LEU A 117 1.85 5.91 -11.55
N PHE A 118 1.36 4.88 -12.24
CA PHE A 118 2.14 4.22 -13.29
C PHE A 118 1.24 3.41 -14.24
N LYS A 119 1.79 3.08 -15.42
CA LYS A 119 1.21 2.10 -16.36
C LYS A 119 1.92 0.74 -16.29
N LYS A 120 3.25 0.71 -16.08
CA LYS A 120 4.06 -0.50 -15.97
C LYS A 120 5.03 -0.41 -14.79
N VAL A 121 5.23 -1.54 -14.13
CA VAL A 121 6.28 -1.72 -13.12
C VAL A 121 7.27 -2.78 -13.57
N TYR A 122 8.57 -2.46 -13.55
CA TYR A 122 9.67 -3.36 -13.84
C TYR A 122 10.25 -3.90 -12.54
N TYR A 123 10.35 -5.22 -12.43
CA TYR A 123 10.91 -5.88 -11.25
C TYR A 123 12.43 -5.96 -11.38
N MET A 124 13.13 -5.16 -10.60
CA MET A 124 14.57 -5.06 -10.68
C MET A 124 15.24 -6.30 -10.06
N PRO A 125 16.32 -6.82 -10.69
CA PRO A 125 17.15 -7.85 -10.07
C PRO A 125 17.94 -7.26 -8.89
N GLN A 126 18.43 -8.15 -8.03
CA GLN A 126 19.29 -7.77 -6.90
C GLN A 126 20.50 -6.95 -7.38
N GLY A 127 20.79 -5.86 -6.69
CA GLY A 127 21.91 -4.96 -6.98
C GLY A 127 21.66 -3.94 -8.12
N MET A 128 20.51 -3.97 -8.76
CA MET A 128 20.16 -3.00 -9.79
C MET A 128 19.16 -1.96 -9.23
N ALA A 129 19.63 -0.74 -9.04
CA ALA A 129 18.81 0.36 -8.52
C ALA A 129 18.21 1.24 -9.62
N LYS A 130 18.68 1.12 -10.87
CA LYS A 130 18.22 1.92 -12.01
C LYS A 130 17.95 1.03 -13.21
N TYR A 131 16.78 1.20 -13.82
CA TYR A 131 16.46 0.53 -15.10
C TYR A 131 17.32 1.09 -16.24
N ASP A 132 18.00 0.23 -16.95
CA ASP A 132 18.94 0.56 -18.04
C ASP A 132 18.46 0.09 -19.43
N GLY A 133 17.21 -0.38 -19.52
CA GLY A 133 16.64 -0.91 -20.76
C GLY A 133 16.82 -2.42 -20.95
N THR A 134 17.53 -3.12 -20.05
CA THR A 134 17.64 -4.58 -20.11
C THR A 134 16.30 -5.27 -19.91
N LYS A 135 16.17 -6.47 -20.49
CA LYS A 135 14.93 -7.25 -20.37
C LYS A 135 14.79 -7.79 -18.93
N VAL A 136 13.88 -7.19 -18.17
CA VAL A 136 13.47 -7.66 -16.84
C VAL A 136 11.98 -7.96 -16.84
N PRO A 137 11.47 -8.79 -15.88
CA PRO A 137 10.06 -9.01 -15.73
C PRO A 137 9.31 -7.69 -15.47
N PHE A 138 8.13 -7.54 -16.06
CA PHE A 138 7.27 -6.39 -15.78
C PHE A 138 5.81 -6.81 -15.66
N MET A 139 5.03 -5.96 -15.01
CA MET A 139 3.58 -6.07 -14.93
C MET A 139 2.92 -4.72 -15.20
N GLN A 140 1.62 -4.76 -15.48
CA GLN A 140 0.81 -3.59 -15.77
C GLN A 140 -0.02 -3.19 -14.56
N SER A 141 -0.27 -1.90 -14.40
CA SER A 141 -1.16 -1.40 -13.36
C SER A 141 -2.62 -1.77 -13.64
N VAL A 142 -3.40 -1.96 -12.58
CA VAL A 142 -4.84 -2.24 -12.69
C VAL A 142 -5.56 -1.06 -13.34
N ALA A 143 -5.27 0.16 -12.91
CA ALA A 143 -5.93 1.35 -13.42
C ALA A 143 -5.70 1.56 -14.91
N TRP A 144 -4.46 1.33 -15.40
CA TRP A 144 -4.17 1.38 -16.83
C TRP A 144 -4.94 0.33 -17.60
N GLN A 145 -4.91 -0.95 -17.18
CA GLN A 145 -5.67 -2.02 -17.85
C GLN A 145 -7.17 -1.74 -17.85
N TYR A 146 -7.73 -1.26 -16.74
CA TYR A 146 -9.12 -0.89 -16.64
C TYR A 146 -9.52 0.19 -17.65
N ARG A 147 -8.68 1.22 -17.80
CA ARG A 147 -8.96 2.37 -18.69
C ARG A 147 -8.84 2.03 -20.17
N ILE A 148 -7.91 1.15 -20.56
CA ILE A 148 -7.67 0.83 -21.98
C ILE A 148 -8.50 -0.34 -22.51
N HIS A 149 -9.03 -1.19 -21.65
CA HIS A 149 -9.78 -2.36 -22.07
C HIS A 149 -11.29 -2.22 -21.80
N LYS A 150 -12.08 -2.13 -22.87
CA LYS A 150 -13.54 -2.23 -22.75
C LYS A 150 -13.92 -3.57 -22.09
N ASN A 151 -14.92 -3.54 -21.20
CA ASN A 151 -15.39 -4.71 -20.45
C ASN A 151 -14.30 -5.41 -19.63
N TRP A 152 -13.35 -4.61 -19.09
CA TRP A 152 -12.17 -5.13 -18.36
C TRP A 152 -12.53 -6.20 -17.32
N LEU A 153 -13.57 -5.97 -16.49
CA LEU A 153 -14.01 -6.92 -15.45
C LEU A 153 -14.40 -8.28 -16.02
N ALA A 154 -15.21 -8.29 -17.08
CA ALA A 154 -15.63 -9.54 -17.73
C ALA A 154 -14.41 -10.26 -18.34
N ARG A 155 -13.57 -9.54 -19.06
CA ARG A 155 -12.36 -10.09 -19.67
C ARG A 155 -11.38 -10.63 -18.64
N ARG A 156 -11.25 -9.94 -17.51
CA ARG A 156 -10.41 -10.40 -16.39
C ARG A 156 -10.93 -11.69 -15.77
N LYS A 157 -12.25 -11.78 -15.52
CA LYS A 157 -12.89 -12.98 -14.99
C LYS A 157 -12.80 -14.18 -15.93
N ASN A 158 -12.84 -13.93 -17.24
CA ASN A 158 -12.70 -14.99 -18.26
C ASN A 158 -11.24 -15.40 -18.53
N GLY A 159 -10.25 -14.75 -17.90
CA GLY A 159 -8.83 -15.05 -18.16
C GLY A 159 -8.26 -14.43 -19.44
N ASP A 160 -9.02 -13.55 -20.12
CA ASP A 160 -8.61 -12.90 -21.37
C ASP A 160 -7.53 -11.83 -21.19
N LEU A 161 -7.29 -11.38 -19.95
CA LEU A 161 -6.30 -10.38 -19.60
C LEU A 161 -5.29 -10.95 -18.60
N SER A 162 -4.02 -10.61 -18.80
CA SER A 162 -2.97 -10.94 -17.85
C SER A 162 -3.22 -10.32 -16.48
N PHE A 163 -2.62 -10.89 -15.46
CA PHE A 163 -2.65 -10.32 -14.11
C PHE A 163 -2.09 -8.91 -14.12
N SER A 164 -2.75 -8.02 -13.39
CA SER A 164 -2.34 -6.63 -13.17
C SER A 164 -2.12 -6.37 -11.68
N VAL A 165 -1.22 -5.43 -11.37
CA VAL A 165 -0.83 -5.17 -9.99
C VAL A 165 -1.63 -4.03 -9.37
N PRO A 166 -2.20 -4.23 -8.17
CA PRO A 166 -2.94 -3.21 -7.44
C PRO A 166 -2.05 -2.30 -6.59
N GLY A 167 -0.81 -2.67 -6.29
CA GLY A 167 0.06 -2.00 -5.33
C GLY A 167 0.95 -0.90 -5.90
N PHE A 168 2.01 -0.58 -5.16
CA PHE A 168 3.15 0.29 -5.42
C PHE A 168 2.93 1.78 -5.19
N ALA A 169 2.15 2.47 -6.03
CA ALA A 169 2.08 3.92 -5.99
C ALA A 169 0.71 4.43 -6.43
N TRP A 170 0.09 5.20 -5.57
CA TRP A 170 -1.24 5.78 -5.75
C TRP A 170 -1.24 7.26 -5.37
N ALA A 171 -2.17 8.03 -5.91
CA ALA A 171 -2.50 9.37 -5.44
C ALA A 171 -4.00 9.63 -5.53
N CYS A 172 -4.48 10.54 -4.70
CA CYS A 172 -5.90 10.92 -4.69
C CYS A 172 -6.10 12.39 -4.31
N ARG A 173 -7.34 12.85 -4.51
CA ARG A 173 -7.83 14.05 -3.87
C ARG A 173 -7.94 13.85 -2.37
N ARG A 174 -7.60 14.87 -1.60
CA ARG A 174 -7.55 14.75 -0.13
C ARG A 174 -8.86 14.27 0.48
N GLU A 175 -9.97 14.78 -0.01
CA GLU A 175 -11.31 14.52 0.51
C GLU A 175 -11.87 13.13 0.16
N LEU A 176 -11.17 12.35 -0.67
CA LEU A 176 -11.69 11.05 -1.11
C LEU A 176 -12.01 10.12 0.05
N PHE A 177 -11.14 10.08 1.05
CA PHE A 177 -11.27 9.18 2.20
C PHE A 177 -11.80 9.87 3.46
N ASP A 178 -12.40 11.04 3.33
CA ASP A 178 -13.06 11.70 4.45
C ASP A 178 -14.44 11.09 4.70
N ASN A 179 -14.76 10.83 5.95
CA ASN A 179 -16.08 10.35 6.41
C ASN A 179 -16.61 9.11 5.64
N ILE A 180 -15.82 8.05 5.64
CA ILE A 180 -16.22 6.76 5.08
C ILE A 180 -17.02 5.99 6.14
N ASN A 181 -18.34 6.13 6.11
CA ASN A 181 -19.25 5.54 7.11
C ASN A 181 -18.84 5.86 8.57
N GLY A 182 -18.41 7.11 8.82
CA GLY A 182 -17.99 7.59 10.14
C GLY A 182 -16.50 7.39 10.46
N GLU A 183 -15.75 6.73 9.59
CA GLU A 183 -14.29 6.60 9.69
C GLU A 183 -13.59 7.48 8.64
N ASN A 184 -12.35 7.89 8.91
CA ASN A 184 -11.51 8.60 7.96
C ASN A 184 -10.34 7.71 7.52
N GLY A 185 -9.99 7.77 6.25
CA GLY A 185 -8.82 7.10 5.69
C GLY A 185 -9.15 5.82 4.92
N ILE A 186 -8.09 5.19 4.44
CA ILE A 186 -8.15 3.89 3.77
C ILE A 186 -8.40 2.78 4.79
N TYR A 187 -8.98 1.65 4.35
CA TYR A 187 -9.21 0.50 5.23
C TYR A 187 -7.89 -0.04 5.78
N ASP A 188 -7.71 -0.01 7.09
CA ASP A 188 -6.44 -0.26 7.76
C ASP A 188 -6.43 -1.41 8.77
N LYS A 189 -7.54 -2.17 8.88
CA LYS A 189 -7.68 -3.28 9.84
C LYS A 189 -7.21 -4.64 9.29
N ASN A 190 -6.44 -4.63 8.21
CA ASN A 190 -5.86 -5.82 7.62
C ASN A 190 -4.48 -6.11 8.22
N ILE A 191 -4.39 -7.17 9.01
CA ILE A 191 -3.21 -7.52 9.82
C ILE A 191 -2.10 -8.25 9.06
N ILE A 192 -2.30 -8.56 7.75
CA ILE A 192 -1.35 -9.39 6.97
C ILE A 192 -1.07 -8.85 5.54
N GLY A 193 -1.52 -7.65 5.21
CA GLY A 193 -1.31 -6.99 3.91
C GLY A 193 -2.43 -7.19 2.89
N SER A 194 -2.22 -6.74 1.65
CA SER A 194 -3.19 -6.69 0.54
C SER A 194 -4.22 -5.56 0.59
N GLY A 195 -3.97 -4.50 1.35
CA GLY A 195 -4.86 -3.33 1.40
C GLY A 195 -5.08 -2.69 0.02
N ASP A 196 -4.04 -2.63 -0.81
CA ASP A 196 -4.15 -2.13 -2.20
C ASP A 196 -5.17 -2.91 -3.05
N THR A 197 -5.28 -4.24 -2.81
CA THR A 197 -6.27 -5.07 -3.49
C THR A 197 -7.69 -4.69 -3.09
N PHE A 198 -7.92 -4.46 -1.79
CA PHE A 198 -9.23 -4.05 -1.29
C PHE A 198 -9.65 -2.68 -1.82
N LEU A 199 -8.69 -1.74 -1.91
CA LEU A 199 -8.93 -0.43 -2.51
C LEU A 199 -9.39 -0.54 -3.96
N VAL A 200 -8.68 -1.35 -4.76
CA VAL A 200 -9.02 -1.56 -6.17
C VAL A 200 -10.41 -2.19 -6.33
N ASP A 201 -10.73 -3.21 -5.52
CA ASP A 201 -12.05 -3.85 -5.55
C ASP A 201 -13.18 -2.86 -5.21
N CYS A 202 -12.89 -1.87 -4.34
CA CYS A 202 -13.84 -0.81 -4.00
C CYS A 202 -14.01 0.20 -5.15
N PHE A 203 -12.90 0.70 -5.71
CA PHE A 203 -12.93 1.70 -6.79
C PHE A 203 -13.60 1.17 -8.07
N LEU A 204 -13.44 -0.12 -8.36
CA LEU A 204 -14.01 -0.75 -9.55
C LEU A 204 -15.42 -1.31 -9.32
N ASN A 205 -15.99 -1.06 -8.16
CA ASN A 205 -17.28 -1.62 -7.75
C ASN A 205 -17.37 -3.13 -8.05
N SER A 206 -16.29 -3.84 -7.85
CA SER A 206 -16.19 -5.28 -8.08
C SER A 206 -15.65 -5.94 -6.84
N TRP A 207 -16.34 -6.98 -6.40
CA TRP A 207 -15.89 -7.76 -5.27
C TRP A 207 -15.03 -8.92 -5.74
N ASP A 208 -13.91 -9.10 -5.05
CA ASP A 208 -13.04 -10.28 -5.19
C ASP A 208 -12.41 -10.47 -6.58
N ILE A 209 -11.97 -9.38 -7.21
CA ILE A 209 -11.23 -9.45 -8.48
C ILE A 209 -9.97 -10.33 -8.36
N HIS A 210 -9.38 -10.39 -7.16
CA HIS A 210 -8.13 -11.07 -6.88
C HIS A 210 -8.28 -12.40 -6.11
N GLY A 211 -9.52 -12.86 -5.84
CA GLY A 211 -9.79 -14.17 -5.26
C GLY A 211 -9.56 -14.30 -3.75
N PHE A 212 -9.57 -13.18 -3.00
CA PHE A 212 -9.32 -13.21 -1.55
C PHE A 212 -10.56 -13.46 -0.69
N SER A 213 -11.76 -13.33 -1.24
CA SER A 213 -13.00 -13.44 -0.44
C SER A 213 -13.14 -14.78 0.28
N SER A 214 -12.61 -15.85 -0.31
CA SER A 214 -12.59 -17.19 0.29
C SER A 214 -11.67 -17.31 1.51
N LYS A 215 -10.77 -16.34 1.71
CA LYS A 215 -9.80 -16.29 2.81
C LYS A 215 -10.29 -15.46 4.00
N PHE A 216 -11.46 -14.83 3.90
CA PHE A 216 -12.01 -13.99 4.96
C PHE A 216 -13.17 -14.69 5.66
N ASN A 217 -13.19 -14.60 6.98
CA ASN A 217 -14.36 -14.96 7.78
C ASN A 217 -15.43 -13.86 7.73
N ASP A 218 -16.58 -14.11 8.35
CA ASP A 218 -17.72 -13.19 8.30
C ASP A 218 -17.43 -11.88 9.03
N ASN A 219 -16.67 -11.90 10.14
CA ASN A 219 -16.30 -10.69 10.89
C ASN A 219 -15.46 -9.73 10.05
N MET A 220 -14.42 -10.26 9.37
CA MET A 220 -13.57 -9.46 8.48
C MET A 220 -14.36 -8.95 7.27
N LYS A 221 -15.23 -9.78 6.69
CA LYS A 221 -16.09 -9.40 5.57
C LYS A 221 -17.06 -8.28 5.96
N GLU A 222 -17.74 -8.40 7.09
CA GLU A 222 -18.69 -7.38 7.57
C GLU A 222 -18.00 -6.02 7.75
N ASP A 223 -16.87 -5.99 8.44
CA ASP A 223 -16.14 -4.76 8.71
C ASP A 223 -15.63 -4.10 7.42
N LEU A 224 -15.00 -4.89 6.53
CA LEU A 224 -14.53 -4.41 5.22
C LEU A 224 -15.66 -3.93 4.32
N MET A 225 -16.81 -4.64 4.30
CA MET A 225 -17.97 -4.27 3.48
C MET A 225 -18.65 -2.99 3.95
N ASN A 226 -18.67 -2.75 5.28
CA ASN A 226 -19.12 -1.49 5.82
C ASN A 226 -18.28 -0.32 5.31
N TRP A 227 -16.94 -0.41 5.41
CA TRP A 227 -16.03 0.60 4.88
C TRP A 227 -16.19 0.75 3.35
N ARG A 228 -16.22 -0.37 2.61
CA ARG A 228 -16.37 -0.40 1.15
C ARG A 228 -17.62 0.36 0.70
N SER A 229 -18.76 0.16 1.36
CA SER A 229 -20.01 0.82 0.98
C SER A 229 -19.91 2.35 1.02
N GLY A 230 -19.15 2.90 1.98
CA GLY A 230 -18.88 4.33 2.07
C GLY A 230 -18.05 4.88 0.90
N ILE A 231 -17.01 4.13 0.46
CA ILE A 231 -16.23 4.50 -0.74
C ILE A 231 -17.09 4.41 -2.00
N GLN A 232 -17.89 3.36 -2.15
CA GLN A 232 -18.74 3.17 -3.32
C GLN A 232 -19.82 4.24 -3.43
N ALA A 233 -20.36 4.74 -2.32
CA ALA A 233 -21.29 5.84 -2.31
C ALA A 233 -20.71 7.13 -2.91
N LYS A 234 -19.37 7.32 -2.83
CA LYS A 234 -18.68 8.46 -3.47
C LYS A 234 -18.48 8.26 -4.97
N ASN A 235 -18.62 7.02 -5.48
CA ASN A 235 -18.45 6.66 -6.90
C ASN A 235 -17.17 7.25 -7.54
N PRO A 236 -15.99 6.98 -6.98
CA PRO A 236 -14.76 7.66 -7.35
C PRO A 236 -14.34 7.37 -8.80
N VAL A 237 -13.88 8.39 -9.51
CA VAL A 237 -13.30 8.27 -10.85
C VAL A 237 -11.86 7.78 -10.73
N LEU A 238 -11.62 6.53 -11.15
CA LEU A 238 -10.30 5.90 -11.21
C LEU A 238 -9.62 6.18 -12.55
N ASP A 239 -8.34 6.59 -12.50
CA ASP A 239 -7.50 6.76 -13.69
C ASP A 239 -6.03 6.41 -13.38
N TYR A 240 -5.09 6.70 -14.27
CA TYR A 240 -3.66 6.46 -14.13
C TYR A 240 -2.84 7.58 -14.81
N ILE A 241 -1.52 7.62 -14.56
CA ILE A 241 -0.58 8.40 -15.35
C ILE A 241 0.30 7.49 -16.23
N PRO A 242 0.71 7.93 -17.45
CA PRO A 242 1.42 7.10 -18.43
C PRO A 242 2.92 6.99 -18.13
N VAL A 243 3.30 6.82 -16.87
CA VAL A 243 4.67 6.70 -16.39
C VAL A 243 5.01 5.25 -16.12
N ASP A 244 6.25 4.84 -16.35
CA ASP A 244 6.78 3.56 -15.93
C ASP A 244 7.54 3.70 -14.61
N ILE A 245 7.54 2.63 -13.79
CA ILE A 245 8.27 2.58 -12.53
C ILE A 245 9.14 1.33 -12.44
N SER A 246 10.17 1.38 -11.62
CA SER A 246 10.91 0.21 -11.15
C SER A 246 10.50 -0.12 -9.71
N HIS A 247 10.40 -1.40 -9.41
CA HIS A 247 10.31 -1.93 -8.05
C HIS A 247 11.67 -2.53 -7.70
N LEU A 248 12.33 -1.96 -6.71
CA LEU A 248 13.63 -2.40 -6.25
C LEU A 248 13.54 -3.78 -5.61
N TRP A 249 14.60 -4.57 -5.79
CA TRP A 249 14.63 -5.91 -5.27
C TRP A 249 14.69 -5.93 -3.72
N HIS A 250 13.87 -6.79 -3.13
CA HIS A 250 13.92 -7.15 -1.72
C HIS A 250 13.36 -8.56 -1.52
N GLY A 251 14.14 -9.55 -1.91
CA GLY A 251 13.82 -10.96 -1.77
C GLY A 251 12.88 -11.53 -2.84
N SER A 252 12.66 -12.82 -2.75
CA SER A 252 11.81 -13.55 -3.69
C SER A 252 10.33 -13.29 -3.50
N LEU A 253 9.59 -13.07 -4.61
CA LEU A 253 8.13 -12.96 -4.58
C LEU A 253 7.45 -14.21 -4.01
N LYS A 254 8.06 -15.39 -4.13
CA LYS A 254 7.55 -16.65 -3.57
C LYS A 254 7.41 -16.58 -2.04
N ASN A 255 8.37 -15.95 -1.37
CA ASN A 255 8.38 -15.85 0.10
C ASN A 255 7.28 -14.93 0.64
N ARG A 256 6.68 -14.10 -0.21
CA ARG A 256 5.58 -13.20 0.20
C ARG A 256 4.24 -13.91 0.36
N LYS A 257 4.12 -15.18 -0.10
CA LYS A 257 2.94 -16.05 0.11
C LYS A 257 1.61 -15.30 -0.14
N TYR A 258 1.50 -14.56 -1.24
CA TYR A 258 0.41 -13.59 -1.47
C TYR A 258 -1.00 -14.13 -1.23
N MET A 259 -1.25 -15.42 -1.54
CA MET A 259 -2.55 -16.05 -1.30
C MET A 259 -2.60 -16.75 0.08
N ASP A 260 -1.58 -17.52 0.42
CA ASP A 260 -1.58 -18.39 1.60
C ASP A 260 -1.47 -17.62 2.92
N ARG A 261 -0.82 -16.44 2.91
CA ARG A 261 -0.70 -15.63 4.13
C ARG A 261 -2.04 -15.25 4.76
N HIS A 262 -3.11 -15.20 3.95
CA HIS A 262 -4.44 -14.87 4.43
C HIS A 262 -5.15 -16.04 5.14
N ASP A 263 -4.62 -17.25 5.09
CA ASP A 263 -5.20 -18.42 5.78
C ASP A 263 -5.28 -18.21 7.30
N VAL A 264 -4.43 -17.36 7.86
CA VAL A 264 -4.43 -16.95 9.28
C VAL A 264 -5.77 -16.32 9.70
N ILE A 265 -6.44 -15.60 8.81
CA ILE A 265 -7.74 -14.95 9.07
C ILE A 265 -8.81 -15.99 9.40
N LEU A 266 -8.89 -17.05 8.58
CA LEU A 266 -9.84 -18.15 8.81
C LEU A 266 -9.40 -19.03 9.96
N LYS A 267 -8.12 -19.42 10.00
CA LYS A 267 -7.55 -20.35 10.99
C LYS A 267 -7.84 -19.90 12.42
N TYR A 268 -7.74 -18.61 12.68
CA TYR A 268 -7.90 -18.04 14.02
C TYR A 268 -9.19 -17.26 14.21
N ASN A 269 -10.10 -17.31 13.24
CA ASN A 269 -11.35 -16.55 13.26
C ASN A 269 -11.11 -15.08 13.66
N TYR A 270 -10.22 -14.39 12.90
CA TYR A 270 -9.84 -13.01 13.15
C TYR A 270 -11.06 -12.08 13.16
N ASN A 271 -11.20 -11.24 14.18
CA ASN A 271 -12.23 -10.23 14.31
C ASN A 271 -11.59 -8.83 14.49
N PRO A 272 -11.69 -7.94 13.49
CA PRO A 272 -11.11 -6.59 13.60
C PRO A 272 -11.60 -5.76 14.80
N LYS A 273 -12.80 -6.07 15.31
CA LYS A 273 -13.42 -5.36 16.44
C LYS A 273 -12.93 -5.84 17.81
N GLU A 274 -12.37 -7.06 17.88
CA GLU A 274 -11.99 -7.72 19.13
C GLU A 274 -10.49 -7.98 19.25
N ASP A 275 -9.84 -8.31 18.14
CA ASP A 275 -8.45 -8.82 18.14
C ASP A 275 -7.42 -7.69 18.06
N ILE A 276 -7.81 -6.50 17.58
CA ILE A 276 -6.94 -5.33 17.52
C ILE A 276 -7.58 -4.12 18.16
N LYS A 277 -6.76 -3.23 18.70
CA LYS A 277 -7.16 -1.92 19.20
C LYS A 277 -6.19 -0.85 18.70
N LEU A 278 -6.72 0.34 18.47
CA LEU A 278 -5.88 1.50 18.14
C LEU A 278 -5.31 2.09 19.43
N GLU A 279 -3.99 2.13 19.55
CA GLU A 279 -3.28 2.70 20.67
C GLU A 279 -2.06 3.48 20.16
N ASN A 280 -1.87 4.72 20.60
CA ASN A 280 -0.77 5.59 20.17
C ASN A 280 -0.59 5.67 18.64
N ASN A 281 -1.71 5.69 17.90
CA ASN A 281 -1.80 5.74 16.43
C ASN A 281 -1.33 4.49 15.67
N VAL A 282 -1.07 3.38 16.34
CA VAL A 282 -0.78 2.07 15.76
C VAL A 282 -1.78 1.03 16.27
N TYR A 283 -1.92 -0.08 15.55
CA TYR A 283 -2.69 -1.20 16.06
C TYR A 283 -1.85 -2.06 17.01
N GLU A 284 -2.47 -2.43 18.12
CA GLU A 284 -1.96 -3.38 19.10
C GLU A 284 -2.92 -4.57 19.21
N TRP A 285 -2.39 -5.74 19.57
CA TRP A 285 -3.25 -6.89 19.89
C TRP A 285 -4.09 -6.61 21.12
N SER A 286 -5.38 -6.94 21.05
CA SER A 286 -6.33 -6.86 22.18
C SER A 286 -6.89 -8.22 22.59
N SER A 287 -6.58 -9.28 21.84
CA SER A 287 -6.98 -10.64 22.16
C SER A 287 -5.80 -11.50 22.66
N ASN A 288 -6.13 -12.64 23.27
CA ASN A 288 -5.16 -13.62 23.77
C ASN A 288 -4.91 -14.75 22.74
N LYS A 289 -5.01 -14.47 21.43
CA LYS A 289 -4.77 -15.45 20.37
C LYS A 289 -3.27 -15.56 20.05
N GLU A 290 -2.48 -16.00 21.02
CA GLU A 290 -0.99 -16.03 20.92
C GLU A 290 -0.47 -16.76 19.67
N ASP A 291 -1.10 -17.87 19.27
CA ASP A 291 -0.71 -18.59 18.07
C ASP A 291 -0.93 -17.76 16.79
N MET A 292 -2.00 -16.97 16.73
CA MET A 292 -2.24 -16.04 15.62
C MET A 292 -1.15 -14.96 15.58
N HIS A 293 -0.84 -14.38 16.74
CA HIS A 293 0.18 -13.33 16.86
C HIS A 293 1.56 -13.86 16.42
N ASN A 294 1.90 -15.09 16.82
CA ASN A 294 3.14 -15.74 16.45
C ASN A 294 3.20 -16.09 14.95
N ASP A 295 2.13 -16.63 14.36
CA ASP A 295 2.07 -16.93 12.92
C ASP A 295 2.25 -15.66 12.07
N ILE A 296 1.60 -14.56 12.48
CA ILE A 296 1.74 -13.26 11.80
C ILE A 296 3.15 -12.70 11.96
N ARG A 297 3.72 -12.74 13.16
CA ARG A 297 5.11 -12.35 13.38
C ARG A 297 6.06 -13.19 12.52
N GLN A 298 5.89 -14.52 12.50
CA GLN A 298 6.74 -15.44 11.75
C GLN A 298 6.69 -15.14 10.23
N TYR A 299 5.53 -14.74 9.71
CA TYR A 299 5.40 -14.34 8.30
C TYR A 299 6.41 -13.25 7.90
N PHE A 300 6.68 -12.24 8.76
CA PHE A 300 7.66 -11.20 8.43
C PHE A 300 9.08 -11.74 8.32
N PHE A 301 9.47 -12.70 9.16
CA PHE A 301 10.79 -13.35 9.08
C PHE A 301 10.88 -14.29 7.87
N ASP A 302 9.81 -15.00 7.54
CA ASP A 302 9.75 -15.93 6.40
C ASP A 302 9.88 -15.23 5.05
N ARG A 303 9.67 -13.93 4.98
CA ARG A 303 9.82 -13.15 3.75
C ARG A 303 11.26 -13.14 3.23
N LYS A 304 12.27 -13.27 4.11
CA LYS A 304 13.71 -13.40 3.76
C LYS A 304 14.13 -12.37 2.71
N GLU A 305 13.87 -11.09 2.98
CA GLU A 305 13.98 -10.04 1.98
C GLU A 305 15.43 -9.65 1.62
N ASP A 306 16.43 -10.21 2.31
CA ASP A 306 17.85 -10.09 1.96
C ASP A 306 18.40 -11.31 1.17
N ALA A 307 17.57 -12.37 0.89
CA ALA A 307 18.00 -13.63 0.30
C ALA A 307 17.40 -13.88 -1.08
#